data_f02d6621c2ea7876ecd4f44b3d339845
#
_entry.id   f02d6621c2ea7876ecd4f44b3d339845
#
_cell.length_a   1.000
_cell.length_b   1.000
_cell.length_c   1.000
_cell.angle_alpha   90.00
_cell.angle_beta   90.00
_cell.angle_gamma   90.00
#
_symmetry.space_group_name_H-M   'P 1'
#
loop_
_entity.id
_entity.type
_entity.pdbx_description
1 polymer ?
#
loop_
_entity_poly.entity_id
_entity_poly.type
_entity_poly.pdbx_seq_one_letter_code
_entity_poly.pdbx_strand_id
1 'polypeptide(L)'
;MHARKEKLRVEIYTNSHRILADLHIFAGARLTDIMQSRETQSFFALTDVEVYNLNTGELLFRTDFIDVNRNHIVLIRPAEVSRPAEAPQGGREDLRPSF
;
A
#
# COMPACT_ATOMS: atom_id res chain seq x y z
N MET A 1 26.65 5.56 -10.42
CA MET A 1 25.60 4.91 -10.71
C MET A 1 24.51 5.09 -9.76
N HIS A 2 23.38 5.18 -10.20
CA HIS A 2 22.31 5.46 -9.37
C HIS A 2 21.39 4.30 -9.26
N ALA A 3 20.90 4.04 -8.10
CA ALA A 3 19.89 3.05 -7.96
C ALA A 3 18.61 3.63 -8.50
N ARG A 4 17.92 2.87 -9.30
CA ARG A 4 16.72 3.31 -9.84
C ARG A 4 15.64 3.17 -8.83
N LYS A 5 14.73 4.10 -8.74
CA LYS A 5 13.58 4.02 -7.88
C LYS A 5 12.38 3.65 -8.68
N GLU A 6 11.53 2.84 -8.09
CA GLU A 6 10.31 2.42 -8.70
C GLU A 6 9.16 2.73 -7.78
N LYS A 7 7.97 2.83 -8.31
CA LYS A 7 6.80 3.04 -7.50
C LYS A 7 6.06 1.74 -7.37
N LEU A 8 5.66 1.44 -6.17
CA LEU A 8 4.84 0.27 -5.91
C LEU A 8 3.55 0.77 -5.29
N ARG A 9 2.43 0.48 -5.94
CA ARG A 9 1.14 0.87 -5.38
C ARG A 9 0.84 -0.06 -4.23
N VAL A 10 0.55 0.52 -3.08
CA VAL A 10 0.32 -0.27 -1.87
C VAL A 10 -0.97 0.10 -1.22
N GLU A 11 -1.51 -0.84 -0.47
CA GLU A 11 -2.65 -0.62 0.36
C GLU A 11 -2.19 -0.82 1.78
N ILE A 12 -2.38 0.18 2.62
CA ILE A 12 -1.91 0.17 3.99
C ILE A 12 -3.10 0.29 4.91
N TYR A 13 -3.09 -0.51 5.96
CA TYR A 13 -4.11 -0.40 6.98
C TYR A 13 -3.45 0.02 8.27
N THR A 14 -4.02 1.03 8.91
CA THR A 14 -3.65 1.40 10.26
C THR A 14 -4.83 1.05 11.14
N ASN A 15 -4.83 1.46 12.38
CA ASN A 15 -5.95 1.17 13.27
C ASN A 15 -7.23 1.90 12.87
N SER A 16 -7.12 2.97 12.13
CA SER A 16 -8.28 3.80 11.84
C SER A 16 -8.45 4.14 10.36
N HIS A 17 -7.47 3.83 9.54
CA HIS A 17 -7.50 4.27 8.14
C HIS A 17 -7.04 3.19 7.19
N ARG A 18 -7.54 3.27 5.98
CA ARG A 18 -7.06 2.47 4.88
C ARG A 18 -6.48 3.44 3.87
N ILE A 19 -5.28 3.23 3.44
CA ILE A 19 -4.55 4.17 2.59
C ILE A 19 -4.10 3.48 1.32
N LEU A 20 -4.41 4.09 0.18
CA LEU A 20 -3.91 3.64 -1.09
C LEU A 20 -2.91 4.67 -1.57
N ALA A 21 -1.74 4.25 -1.93
CA ALA A 21 -0.68 5.19 -2.29
C ALA A 21 0.46 4.51 -3.02
N ASP A 22 1.32 5.32 -3.59
CA ASP A 22 2.55 4.83 -4.21
C ASP A 22 3.68 4.94 -3.20
N LEU A 23 4.33 3.82 -2.99
CA LEU A 23 5.52 3.75 -2.16
C LEU A 23 6.71 3.71 -3.10
N HIS A 24 7.70 4.52 -2.83
CA HIS A 24 8.87 4.59 -3.71
C HIS A 24 9.95 3.69 -3.14
N ILE A 25 10.39 2.74 -3.94
CA ILE A 25 11.36 1.76 -3.49
C ILE A 25 12.47 1.68 -4.51
N PHE A 26 13.57 1.08 -4.12
CA PHE A 26 14.65 0.85 -5.06
C PHE A 26 14.30 -0.35 -5.92
N ALA A 27 14.72 -0.31 -7.15
CA ALA A 27 14.44 -1.41 -8.07
C ALA A 27 14.96 -2.70 -7.49
N GLY A 28 14.14 -3.71 -7.50
CA GLY A 28 14.52 -5.01 -6.98
C GLY A 28 14.26 -5.20 -5.50
N ALA A 29 13.90 -4.15 -4.79
CA ALA A 29 13.63 -4.29 -3.37
C ALA A 29 12.28 -4.95 -3.16
N ARG A 30 12.15 -5.67 -2.08
CA ARG A 30 10.89 -6.27 -1.75
C ARG A 30 10.25 -5.53 -0.63
N LEU A 31 8.92 -5.54 -0.63
CA LEU A 31 8.18 -4.85 0.41
C LEU A 31 8.55 -5.38 1.79
N THR A 32 8.69 -6.67 1.92
CA THR A 32 9.05 -7.26 3.20
C THR A 32 10.40 -6.75 3.70
N ASP A 33 11.34 -6.61 2.80
CA ASP A 33 12.66 -6.12 3.19
C ASP A 33 12.58 -4.71 3.72
N ILE A 34 11.76 -3.89 3.10
CA ILE A 34 11.61 -2.52 3.53
C ILE A 34 10.97 -2.46 4.91
N MET A 35 9.95 -3.27 5.11
CA MET A 35 9.23 -3.25 6.37
C MET A 35 10.08 -3.76 7.51
N GLN A 36 11.00 -4.66 7.23
CA GLN A 36 11.80 -5.26 8.28
C GLN A 36 13.11 -4.54 8.56
N SER A 37 13.45 -3.56 7.73
CA SER A 37 14.72 -2.87 7.89
C SER A 37 14.72 -2.05 9.16
N ARG A 38 15.74 -2.24 9.97
CA ARG A 38 15.85 -1.46 11.15
C ARG A 38 16.43 -0.12 10.89
N GLU A 39 17.00 0.06 9.73
CA GLU A 39 17.57 1.33 9.39
C GLU A 39 16.58 2.22 8.70
N THR A 40 15.38 1.74 8.49
CA THR A 40 14.40 2.52 7.81
C THR A 40 13.93 3.63 8.69
N GLN A 41 13.62 4.74 8.11
CA GLN A 41 13.12 5.86 8.86
C GLN A 41 11.81 5.51 9.48
N SER A 42 11.42 6.28 10.47
CA SER A 42 10.17 6.05 11.16
C SER A 42 8.96 6.34 10.32
N PHE A 43 9.12 7.16 9.28
CA PHE A 43 7.99 7.52 8.43
C PHE A 43 8.26 7.09 7.01
N PHE A 44 7.21 6.62 6.35
CA PHE A 44 7.29 6.31 4.93
C PHE A 44 6.65 7.42 4.16
N ALA A 45 7.33 7.88 3.14
CA ALA A 45 6.81 8.91 2.25
C ALA A 45 6.00 8.25 1.16
N LEU A 46 4.79 8.68 1.01
CA LEU A 46 3.87 8.13 0.02
C LEU A 46 3.39 9.23 -0.88
N THR A 47 3.13 8.88 -2.14
CA THR A 47 2.62 9.86 -3.09
C THR A 47 1.34 9.34 -3.72
N ASP A 48 0.58 10.24 -4.31
CA ASP A 48 -0.65 9.90 -5.01
C ASP A 48 -1.58 9.13 -4.07
N VAL A 49 -1.98 9.77 -3.01
CA VAL A 49 -2.54 9.12 -1.84
C VAL A 49 -4.04 9.30 -1.73
N GLU A 50 -4.72 8.22 -1.39
CA GLU A 50 -6.15 8.28 -1.02
C GLU A 50 -6.28 7.70 0.36
N VAL A 51 -6.93 8.42 1.26
CA VAL A 51 -7.09 7.98 2.64
C VAL A 51 -8.57 7.77 2.94
N TYR A 52 -8.87 6.60 3.44
CA TYR A 52 -10.26 6.20 3.70
C TYR A 52 -10.47 5.91 5.18
N ASN A 53 -11.68 6.16 5.63
CA ASN A 53 -12.07 5.76 6.98
C ASN A 53 -12.20 4.25 6.98
N LEU A 54 -11.52 3.60 7.92
CA LEU A 54 -11.50 2.14 7.92
C LEU A 54 -12.86 1.55 8.21
N ASN A 55 -13.62 2.17 9.09
CA ASN A 55 -14.90 1.61 9.49
C ASN A 55 -16.00 1.82 8.48
N THR A 56 -16.01 2.94 7.80
CA THR A 56 -17.10 3.25 6.90
C THR A 56 -16.74 3.06 5.44
N GLY A 57 -15.44 3.04 5.15
CA GLY A 57 -14.99 2.97 3.76
C GLY A 57 -15.04 4.29 3.03
N GLU A 58 -15.40 5.34 3.74
CA GLU A 58 -15.56 6.62 3.10
C GLU A 58 -14.24 7.27 2.78
N LEU A 59 -14.10 7.86 1.61
CA LEU A 59 -12.90 8.57 1.24
C LEU A 59 -12.83 9.84 2.06
N LEU A 60 -11.77 10.01 2.82
CA LEU A 60 -11.61 11.20 3.63
C LEU A 60 -10.90 12.30 2.88
N PHE A 61 -9.84 11.97 2.17
CA PHE A 61 -9.15 12.97 1.35
C PHE A 61 -8.17 12.32 0.41
N ARG A 62 -7.74 13.09 -0.57
CA ARG A 62 -6.66 12.72 -1.46
C ARG A 62 -5.59 13.75 -1.31
N THR A 63 -4.37 13.34 -1.45
CA THR A 63 -3.24 14.26 -1.38
C THR A 63 -2.10 13.76 -2.23
N ASP A 64 -1.25 14.65 -2.68
CA ASP A 64 -0.12 14.26 -3.48
C ASP A 64 0.98 13.62 -2.64
N PHE A 65 1.01 13.90 -1.37
CA PHE A 65 2.08 13.43 -0.53
C PHE A 65 1.65 13.31 0.91
N ILE A 66 2.10 12.27 1.58
CA ILE A 66 1.85 12.10 2.99
C ILE A 66 2.97 11.24 3.57
N ASP A 67 3.30 11.47 4.82
CA ASP A 67 4.20 10.59 5.55
C ASP A 67 3.37 9.76 6.50
N VAL A 68 3.62 8.47 6.53
CA VAL A 68 2.90 7.58 7.43
C VAL A 68 3.89 7.00 8.43
N ASN A 69 3.53 7.02 9.69
CA ASN A 69 4.39 6.48 10.73
C ASN A 69 4.38 4.97 10.61
N ARG A 70 5.57 4.43 10.36
CA ARG A 70 5.75 3.01 10.16
C ARG A 70 5.23 2.19 11.32
N ASN A 71 5.31 2.70 12.53
CA ASN A 71 4.90 1.94 13.70
C ASN A 71 3.39 1.82 13.83
N HIS A 72 2.63 2.54 13.06
CA HIS A 72 1.18 2.46 13.09
C HIS A 72 0.61 1.66 11.94
N ILE A 73 1.45 1.05 11.13
CA ILE A 73 0.99 0.23 10.04
C ILE A 73 0.69 -1.16 10.57
N VAL A 74 -0.54 -1.57 10.42
CA VAL A 74 -0.96 -2.89 10.86
C VAL A 74 -0.76 -3.91 9.74
N LEU A 75 -1.13 -3.54 8.54
CA LEU A 75 -0.94 -4.37 7.37
C LEU A 75 -0.51 -3.51 6.21
N ILE A 76 0.27 -4.08 5.33
CA ILE A 76 0.60 -3.42 4.08
C ILE A 76 0.72 -4.49 3.02
N ARG A 77 0.18 -4.24 1.86
CA ARG A 77 0.30 -5.19 0.76
C ARG A 77 0.35 -4.45 -0.56
N PRO A 78 0.90 -5.06 -1.60
CA PRO A 78 0.84 -4.45 -2.92
C PRO A 78 -0.60 -4.37 -3.36
N ALA A 79 -1.01 -3.25 -3.84
CA ALA A 79 -2.38 -3.09 -4.31
C ALA A 79 -2.48 -3.69 -5.70
N GLU A 80 -3.55 -4.41 -5.96
CA GLU A 80 -3.68 -4.95 -7.23
C GLU A 80 -4.23 -3.93 -8.06
N VAL A 81 -3.62 -3.57 -9.00
CA VAL A 81 -4.01 -2.61 -9.81
C VAL A 81 -4.81 -3.17 -10.73
N SER A 82 -5.67 -2.89 -10.98
CA SER A 82 -6.41 -3.33 -11.93
C SER A 82 -6.04 -4.24 -12.81
N ARG A 83 -6.33 -5.27 -12.82
CA ARG A 83 -6.12 -6.18 -13.65
C ARG A 83 -7.38 -6.49 -14.11
N PRO A 84 -7.92 -5.86 -14.89
CA PRO A 84 -9.16 -6.01 -15.35
C PRO A 84 -9.52 -7.32 -15.61
N ALA A 85 -9.18 -7.79 -16.27
CA ALA A 85 -9.55 -8.91 -16.68
C ALA A 85 -9.51 -9.95 -15.83
N GLU A 86 -9.11 -10.01 -15.21
CA GLU A 86 -8.93 -11.03 -14.55
C GLU A 86 -9.81 -11.35 -13.81
N ALA A 87 -10.45 -11.23 -13.77
CA ALA A 87 -11.32 -11.44 -13.16
C ALA A 87 -11.90 -12.20 -12.92
N PRO A 88 -11.88 -12.57 -13.00
CA PRO A 88 -12.30 -13.15 -12.62
C PRO A 88 -12.70 -13.91 -12.50
N GLN A 89 -12.49 -14.19 -12.54
CA GLN A 89 -12.91 -14.73 -12.47
C GLN A 89 -13.39 -15.32 -11.94
N GLY A 90 -13.36 -15.58 -11.87
CA GLY A 90 -13.85 -15.94 -11.38
C GLY A 90 -14.00 -16.46 -10.66
N GLY A 91 -13.87 -16.61 -10.58
CA GLY A 91 -14.06 -16.86 -9.93
C GLY A 91 -13.85 -17.14 -8.96
N ARG A 92 -13.47 -17.05 -8.88
CA ARG A 92 -13.30 -17.10 -8.03
C ARG A 92 -13.49 -16.89 -7.05
N GLU A 93 -13.39 -16.64 -7.04
CA GLU A 93 -13.51 -16.25 -6.29
C GLU A 93 -13.71 -16.37 -5.41
N ASP A 94 -13.43 -16.66 -5.56
CA ASP A 94 -13.57 -16.68 -4.87
C ASP A 94 -13.41 -16.85 -4.03
N LEU A 95 -12.87 -16.93 -3.92
CA LEU A 95 -12.63 -17.01 -3.22
C LEU A 95 -12.55 -16.79 -2.33
N ARG A 96 -12.36 -16.57 -2.20
CA ARG A 96 -12.26 -16.17 -1.39
C ARG A 96 -12.43 -16.25 -0.45
N PRO A 97 -12.28 -16.49 -0.09
CA PRO A 97 -12.35 -16.48 0.95
C PRO A 97 -12.37 -16.23 1.77
N SER A 98 -12.12 -16.20 1.95
CA SER A 98 -12.25 -15.88 2.69
C SER A 98 -12.10 -15.72 3.52
N PHE A 99 -11.75 -15.80 3.87
CA PHE A 99 -11.69 -15.50 4.65
C PHE A 99 -11.80 -15.37 5.03
#